data_fec32e94d4188de007ff55f6e1a1b587
#
_entry.id   fec32e94d4188de007ff55f6e1a1b587
#
_cell.length_a   1.000
_cell.length_b   1.000
_cell.length_c   1.000
_cell.angle_alpha   90.00
_cell.angle_beta   90.00
_cell.angle_gamma   90.00
#
_symmetry.space_group_name_H-M   'P 1'
#
loop_
_entity.id
_entity.type
_entity.pdbx_description
1 polymer ?
#
loop_
_entity_poly.entity_id
_entity_poly.type
_entity_poly.pdbx_seq_one_letter_code
_entity_poly.pdbx_strand_id
1 'polypeptide(L)'
;MMLRSAGGSIRRAITQRQNQHRFYRPGHGVFGHLPDPPKRVFENQGGLTPENAQRVHLINAFRRYGYLEADLDPLGLRKVESVAELDPAIYGLSLDENVKGNFSLHDLAEQLRHIYCGPTAIEFMHINNWEERQWISQNFENCIAEELRKEELLRIGDLMLKCENFDKFLSTKFPTLKRYGAEGAESMFAFFSELFEGAAEKQVEEIIIGIAHRGRLNLLTQLMDFPPVHMFRKIKGRAEFPESADAAGDVLSHLVSSFDYKGSEGNVHVTMLPNPSHLEAVNPVAMGKARARAWSMNKGDYSPDERSARAGDSVLNVLVHGDGAFTGQGVVWESIALSQAPHFRLGGTVHLVTNNQIAFTAESSVGRSSTHCTDIAKAFEYPVIHVNGDHPEEVVKATRLALAYRERFRKDVFINLVCFRRWGHNELDDPTFTSPVMYKEVEARESVPRLFLDRLVEEGFTTEEAVKEQLQKHTEQLNNELKKVDSTVPIDISHRGRWEGFKQAPKAIESWDTGVATDLLRFIGAGSVKVPED
;
A
#
# COMPACT_ATOMS: atom_id res chain seq x y z
N MET A 1 -60.33 21.58 -8.59
CA MET A 1 -59.85 20.52 -9.52
C MET A 1 -58.73 21.00 -10.43
N MET A 2 -58.00 22.08 -10.08
CA MET A 2 -56.90 22.66 -10.90
C MET A 2 -55.49 22.63 -10.22
N LEU A 3 -55.33 21.97 -9.06
CA LEU A 3 -54.05 21.91 -8.34
C LEU A 3 -53.30 20.57 -8.49
N ARG A 4 -53.88 19.57 -9.21
CA ARG A 4 -53.22 18.27 -9.42
C ARG A 4 -52.41 18.17 -10.72
N SER A 5 -52.54 19.09 -11.67
CA SER A 5 -51.81 19.06 -12.95
C SER A 5 -50.46 19.78 -12.94
N ALA A 6 -50.25 20.74 -12.01
CA ALA A 6 -48.98 21.47 -11.89
C ALA A 6 -47.84 20.66 -11.23
N GLY A 7 -48.18 19.78 -10.28
CA GLY A 7 -47.16 18.99 -9.57
C GLY A 7 -46.49 17.91 -10.44
N GLY A 8 -47.20 17.38 -11.42
CA GLY A 8 -46.67 16.37 -12.35
C GLY A 8 -45.70 16.97 -13.38
N SER A 9 -45.95 18.19 -13.82
CA SER A 9 -45.11 18.88 -14.79
C SER A 9 -43.80 19.38 -14.19
N ILE A 10 -43.85 19.86 -12.93
CA ILE A 10 -42.65 20.30 -12.19
C ILE A 10 -41.74 19.13 -11.89
N ARG A 11 -42.28 17.97 -11.43
CA ARG A 11 -41.47 16.76 -11.21
C ARG A 11 -40.82 16.25 -12.49
N ARG A 12 -41.51 16.24 -13.62
CA ARG A 12 -40.93 15.86 -14.92
C ARG A 12 -39.87 16.86 -15.40
N ALA A 13 -40.06 18.14 -15.18
CA ALA A 13 -39.07 19.16 -15.54
C ALA A 13 -37.81 19.08 -14.68
N ILE A 14 -37.94 18.80 -13.38
CA ILE A 14 -36.81 18.57 -12.46
C ILE A 14 -36.06 17.31 -12.87
N THR A 15 -36.74 16.20 -13.15
CA THR A 15 -36.10 14.94 -13.58
C THR A 15 -35.42 15.06 -14.95
N GLN A 16 -35.99 15.84 -15.90
CA GLN A 16 -35.35 16.10 -17.20
C GLN A 16 -34.17 17.07 -17.12
N ARG A 17 -34.22 18.07 -16.23
CA ARG A 17 -33.05 18.95 -15.98
C ARG A 17 -31.90 18.23 -15.27
N GLN A 18 -32.18 17.33 -14.36
CA GLN A 18 -31.15 16.53 -13.70
C GLN A 18 -30.35 15.65 -14.69
N ASN A 19 -30.97 15.20 -15.78
CA ASN A 19 -30.31 14.43 -16.83
C ASN A 19 -29.49 15.27 -17.81
N GLN A 20 -29.57 16.62 -17.79
CA GLN A 20 -28.82 17.49 -18.68
C GLN A 20 -27.49 18.02 -18.14
N HIS A 21 -27.22 17.86 -16.83
CA HIS A 21 -25.92 18.23 -16.27
C HIS A 21 -24.93 17.08 -16.44
N ARG A 22 -23.96 17.28 -17.34
CA ARG A 22 -22.90 16.32 -17.73
C ARG A 22 -22.08 15.76 -16.55
N PHE A 23 -22.20 16.32 -15.34
CA PHE A 23 -21.40 15.99 -14.18
C PHE A 23 -22.20 15.52 -12.94
N TYR A 24 -23.52 15.60 -12.99
CA TYR A 24 -24.35 15.13 -11.88
C TYR A 24 -24.97 13.78 -12.19
N ARG A 25 -24.61 12.78 -11.42
CA ARG A 25 -25.18 11.43 -11.50
C ARG A 25 -25.68 11.02 -10.12
N PRO A 26 -27.00 11.00 -9.90
CA PRO A 26 -27.56 10.42 -8.68
C PRO A 26 -27.05 8.98 -8.52
N GLY A 27 -26.48 8.65 -7.37
CA GLY A 27 -25.93 7.32 -7.09
C GLY A 27 -24.42 7.16 -7.31
N HIS A 28 -23.71 8.11 -7.94
CA HIS A 28 -22.28 7.94 -8.24
C HIS A 28 -21.35 8.92 -7.49
N GLY A 29 -21.85 9.61 -6.47
CA GLY A 29 -21.05 10.46 -5.60
C GLY A 29 -20.40 11.69 -6.23
N VAL A 30 -20.72 11.99 -7.48
CA VAL A 30 -20.37 13.27 -8.09
C VAL A 30 -21.29 14.34 -7.50
N PHE A 31 -20.76 15.49 -7.10
CA PHE A 31 -21.50 16.52 -6.34
C PHE A 31 -22.06 16.06 -4.97
N GLY A 32 -21.32 15.20 -4.30
CA GLY A 32 -21.63 14.81 -2.93
C GLY A 32 -22.72 13.76 -2.75
N HIS A 33 -23.24 13.19 -3.85
CA HIS A 33 -24.17 12.09 -3.73
C HIS A 33 -23.45 10.84 -3.22
N LEU A 34 -23.87 10.34 -2.08
CA LEU A 34 -23.48 9.01 -1.60
C LEU A 34 -24.48 7.99 -2.14
N PRO A 35 -24.03 6.84 -2.66
CA PRO A 35 -24.95 5.77 -3.03
C PRO A 35 -25.78 5.36 -1.81
N ASP A 36 -27.02 4.99 -2.05
CA ASP A 36 -27.84 4.44 -0.98
C ASP A 36 -27.09 3.26 -0.33
N PRO A 37 -27.05 3.20 1.01
CA PRO A 37 -26.44 2.06 1.67
C PRO A 37 -27.15 0.78 1.20
N PRO A 38 -26.41 -0.32 0.96
CA PRO A 38 -27.02 -1.57 0.54
C PRO A 38 -28.09 -1.96 1.53
N LYS A 39 -29.26 -2.37 1.03
CA LYS A 39 -30.34 -2.87 1.89
C LYS A 39 -29.78 -4.06 2.67
N ARG A 40 -29.83 -3.97 4.00
CA ARG A 40 -29.42 -5.08 4.87
C ARG A 40 -30.39 -6.24 4.65
N VAL A 41 -29.93 -7.25 3.94
CA VAL A 41 -30.63 -8.53 3.86
C VAL A 41 -30.10 -9.39 5.00
N PHE A 42 -30.92 -9.58 6.03
CA PHE A 42 -30.60 -10.53 7.09
C PHE A 42 -30.90 -11.93 6.58
N GLU A 43 -29.95 -12.58 5.95
CA GLU A 43 -30.01 -14.03 5.82
C GLU A 43 -29.67 -14.64 7.19
N ASN A 44 -30.60 -15.47 7.65
CA ASN A 44 -30.49 -16.14 8.94
C ASN A 44 -29.47 -17.28 8.83
N GLN A 45 -28.19 -16.96 8.85
CA GLN A 45 -27.12 -17.94 8.89
C GLN A 45 -26.97 -18.40 10.34
N GLY A 46 -27.60 -19.53 10.67
CA GLY A 46 -27.40 -20.28 11.91
C GLY A 46 -27.37 -19.42 13.17
N GLY A 47 -28.51 -19.02 13.69
CA GLY A 47 -28.61 -18.20 14.90
C GLY A 47 -27.89 -18.82 16.09
N LEU A 48 -27.49 -17.98 17.05
CA LEU A 48 -27.01 -18.41 18.37
C LEU A 48 -28.03 -19.36 19.00
N THR A 49 -27.60 -20.59 19.24
CA THR A 49 -28.36 -21.56 20.04
C THR A 49 -27.69 -21.71 21.40
N PRO A 50 -28.39 -22.13 22.45
CA PRO A 50 -27.78 -22.40 23.75
C PRO A 50 -26.58 -23.36 23.67
N GLU A 51 -26.62 -24.29 22.70
CA GLU A 51 -25.58 -25.31 22.55
C GLU A 51 -24.33 -24.81 21.84
N ASN A 52 -24.39 -23.74 21.05
CA ASN A 52 -23.22 -23.20 20.32
C ASN A 52 -22.77 -21.81 20.80
N ALA A 53 -23.51 -21.17 21.71
CA ALA A 53 -23.25 -19.79 22.13
C ALA A 53 -21.81 -19.58 22.63
N GLN A 54 -21.32 -20.47 23.46
CA GLN A 54 -19.96 -20.39 24.05
C GLN A 54 -18.87 -20.48 22.97
N ARG A 55 -19.05 -21.37 21.97
CA ARG A 55 -18.10 -21.50 20.85
C ARG A 55 -18.10 -20.25 19.97
N VAL A 56 -19.29 -19.71 19.70
CA VAL A 56 -19.42 -18.46 18.92
C VAL A 56 -18.77 -17.30 19.66
N HIS A 57 -18.88 -17.24 20.98
CA HIS A 57 -18.17 -16.23 21.78
C HIS A 57 -16.65 -16.39 21.68
N LEU A 58 -16.13 -17.60 21.78
CA LEU A 58 -14.69 -17.86 21.62
C LEU A 58 -14.20 -17.46 20.20
N ILE A 59 -14.90 -17.87 19.14
CA ILE A 59 -14.56 -17.49 17.77
C ILE A 59 -14.52 -15.96 17.62
N ASN A 60 -15.54 -15.27 18.15
CA ASN A 60 -15.58 -13.81 18.08
C ASN A 60 -14.51 -13.14 18.93
N ALA A 61 -14.08 -13.75 20.03
CA ALA A 61 -12.94 -13.29 20.81
C ALA A 61 -11.64 -13.35 20.01
N PHE A 62 -11.36 -14.46 19.33
CA PHE A 62 -10.19 -14.57 18.45
C PHE A 62 -10.25 -13.57 17.29
N ARG A 63 -11.40 -13.39 16.64
CA ARG A 63 -11.60 -12.37 15.59
C ARG A 63 -11.34 -10.95 16.09
N ARG A 64 -11.61 -10.68 17.36
CA ARG A 64 -11.46 -9.35 17.97
C ARG A 64 -10.08 -9.09 18.57
N TYR A 65 -9.48 -10.10 19.18
CA TYR A 65 -8.32 -9.94 20.04
C TYR A 65 -7.12 -10.79 19.63
N GLY A 66 -7.27 -11.73 18.68
CA GLY A 66 -6.20 -12.64 18.28
C GLY A 66 -4.90 -11.94 17.87
N TYR A 67 -5.01 -10.77 17.21
CA TYR A 67 -3.86 -9.96 16.80
C TYR A 67 -2.98 -9.48 17.98
N LEU A 68 -3.52 -9.46 19.20
CA LEU A 68 -2.76 -9.07 20.40
C LEU A 68 -1.76 -10.15 20.83
N GLU A 69 -2.08 -11.42 20.60
CA GLU A 69 -1.19 -12.56 20.86
C GLU A 69 -0.42 -13.04 19.61
N ALA A 70 -0.58 -12.37 18.47
CA ALA A 70 0.03 -12.77 17.22
C ALA A 70 1.57 -12.61 17.22
N ASP A 71 2.24 -13.52 16.52
CA ASP A 71 3.70 -13.57 16.33
C ASP A 71 4.14 -12.58 15.25
N LEU A 72 4.08 -11.30 15.57
CA LEU A 72 4.31 -10.22 14.61
C LEU A 72 5.72 -9.62 14.67
N ASP A 73 6.46 -9.81 15.76
CA ASP A 73 7.73 -9.11 15.96
C ASP A 73 8.95 -9.95 15.56
N PRO A 74 9.58 -9.65 14.41
CA PRO A 74 10.77 -10.37 13.97
C PRO A 74 11.98 -10.25 14.91
N LEU A 75 11.99 -9.25 15.80
CA LEU A 75 13.08 -9.07 16.79
C LEU A 75 12.78 -9.71 18.15
N GLY A 76 11.55 -10.16 18.40
CA GLY A 76 11.15 -10.76 19.67
C GLY A 76 11.21 -9.79 20.86
N LEU A 77 11.24 -8.48 20.63
CA LEU A 77 11.34 -7.46 21.68
C LEU A 77 9.98 -7.10 22.28
N ARG A 78 8.92 -7.35 21.52
CA ARG A 78 7.54 -7.10 21.99
C ARG A 78 7.15 -8.16 23.02
N LYS A 79 6.80 -7.72 24.22
CA LYS A 79 6.16 -8.60 25.19
C LYS A 79 4.72 -8.84 24.77
N VAL A 80 4.40 -10.10 24.48
CA VAL A 80 3.03 -10.53 24.22
C VAL A 80 2.39 -10.85 25.58
N GLU A 81 1.37 -10.06 25.95
CA GLU A 81 0.58 -10.34 27.16
C GLU A 81 -0.56 -11.28 26.80
N SER A 82 -0.83 -12.25 27.68
CA SER A 82 -1.95 -13.17 27.49
C SER A 82 -3.28 -12.42 27.58
N VAL A 83 -4.15 -12.64 26.61
CA VAL A 83 -5.48 -12.05 26.52
C VAL A 83 -6.49 -13.03 27.12
N ALA A 84 -7.08 -12.65 28.23
CA ALA A 84 -7.98 -13.53 28.98
C ALA A 84 -9.17 -14.01 28.14
N GLU A 85 -9.68 -13.20 27.23
CA GLU A 85 -10.77 -13.52 26.32
C GLU A 85 -10.44 -14.61 25.30
N LEU A 86 -9.17 -14.96 25.12
CA LEU A 86 -8.74 -16.05 24.23
C LEU A 86 -8.65 -17.40 24.98
N ASP A 87 -8.84 -17.41 26.30
CA ASP A 87 -8.90 -18.63 27.09
C ASP A 87 -10.31 -19.23 27.03
N PRO A 88 -10.48 -20.47 26.48
CA PRO A 88 -11.76 -21.16 26.46
C PRO A 88 -12.46 -21.28 27.82
N ALA A 89 -11.68 -21.36 28.90
CA ALA A 89 -12.21 -21.50 30.27
C ALA A 89 -13.12 -20.34 30.70
N ILE A 90 -12.85 -19.12 30.20
CA ILE A 90 -13.69 -17.95 30.48
C ILE A 90 -15.15 -18.13 30.04
N TYR A 91 -15.35 -18.93 28.98
CA TYR A 91 -16.68 -19.22 28.42
C TYR A 91 -17.30 -20.49 29.02
N GLY A 92 -16.69 -21.05 30.06
CA GLY A 92 -17.12 -22.31 30.67
C GLY A 92 -16.91 -23.52 29.77
N LEU A 93 -15.98 -23.43 28.82
CA LEU A 93 -15.57 -24.50 27.92
C LEU A 93 -14.40 -25.26 28.55
N SER A 94 -14.57 -26.59 28.74
CA SER A 94 -13.46 -27.47 29.15
C SER A 94 -12.75 -28.00 27.90
N LEU A 95 -11.43 -27.94 27.89
CA LEU A 95 -10.61 -28.50 26.82
C LEU A 95 -10.77 -30.03 26.66
N ASP A 96 -11.22 -30.70 27.73
CA ASP A 96 -11.41 -32.16 27.78
C ASP A 96 -12.81 -32.60 27.25
N GLU A 97 -13.71 -31.67 26.92
CA GLU A 97 -15.04 -32.04 26.43
C GLU A 97 -15.00 -32.55 25.00
N ASN A 98 -15.13 -33.88 24.86
CA ASN A 98 -15.44 -34.53 23.60
C ASN A 98 -16.88 -34.21 23.16
N VAL A 99 -17.03 -33.31 22.24
CA VAL A 99 -18.34 -32.98 21.65
C VAL A 99 -18.70 -34.04 20.61
N LYS A 100 -19.93 -34.57 20.67
CA LYS A 100 -20.49 -35.46 19.65
C LYS A 100 -20.49 -34.76 18.28
N GLY A 101 -19.51 -35.13 17.45
CA GLY A 101 -19.37 -34.64 16.07
C GLY A 101 -18.11 -33.80 15.83
N ASN A 102 -17.06 -34.41 15.42
CA ASN A 102 -15.93 -34.03 14.58
C ASN A 102 -14.83 -33.06 15.07
N PHE A 103 -14.96 -32.21 16.09
CA PHE A 103 -13.82 -31.43 16.60
C PHE A 103 -13.92 -31.25 18.11
N SER A 104 -12.82 -31.54 18.82
CA SER A 104 -12.68 -31.18 20.23
C SER A 104 -12.59 -29.65 20.37
N LEU A 105 -12.91 -29.12 21.55
CA LEU A 105 -12.72 -27.69 21.83
C LEU A 105 -11.24 -27.29 21.82
N HIS A 106 -10.38 -28.22 22.16
CA HIS A 106 -8.93 -28.06 22.04
C HIS A 106 -8.55 -27.82 20.57
N ASP A 107 -9.01 -28.66 19.64
CA ASP A 107 -8.72 -28.50 18.21
C ASP A 107 -9.24 -27.17 17.66
N LEU A 108 -10.43 -26.73 18.11
CA LEU A 108 -10.97 -25.44 17.73
C LEU A 108 -10.10 -24.27 18.22
N ALA A 109 -9.68 -24.30 19.47
CA ALA A 109 -8.84 -23.25 20.04
C ALA A 109 -7.46 -23.20 19.36
N GLU A 110 -6.86 -24.35 19.05
CA GLU A 110 -5.61 -24.42 18.30
C GLU A 110 -5.75 -23.92 16.86
N GLN A 111 -6.82 -24.31 16.17
CA GLN A 111 -7.13 -23.76 14.84
C GLN A 111 -7.30 -22.24 14.87
N LEU A 112 -8.05 -21.72 15.85
CA LEU A 112 -8.24 -20.27 15.99
C LEU A 112 -6.93 -19.54 16.30
N ARG A 113 -6.05 -20.12 17.13
CA ARG A 113 -4.70 -19.59 17.37
C ARG A 113 -3.86 -19.59 16.11
N HIS A 114 -3.87 -20.68 15.35
CA HIS A 114 -3.17 -20.74 14.07
C HIS A 114 -3.65 -19.66 13.09
N ILE A 115 -4.95 -19.44 13.01
CA ILE A 115 -5.54 -18.47 12.07
C ILE A 115 -5.30 -17.01 12.52
N TYR A 116 -5.52 -16.70 13.80
CA TYR A 116 -5.60 -15.31 14.28
C TYR A 116 -4.41 -14.85 15.11
N CYS A 117 -3.54 -15.77 15.54
CA CYS A 117 -2.37 -15.46 16.37
C CYS A 117 -1.04 -15.87 15.71
N GLY A 118 -1.04 -16.20 14.43
CA GLY A 118 0.15 -16.57 13.66
C GLY A 118 0.98 -15.34 13.21
N PRO A 119 1.88 -15.53 12.23
CA PRO A 119 2.71 -14.45 11.66
C PRO A 119 1.89 -13.44 10.86
N THR A 120 0.63 -13.74 10.58
CA THR A 120 -0.36 -12.81 10.00
C THR A 120 -1.57 -12.71 10.93
N ALA A 121 -2.02 -11.49 11.16
CA ALA A 121 -3.22 -11.21 11.96
C ALA A 121 -4.02 -10.05 11.36
N ILE A 122 -5.26 -9.88 11.80
CA ILE A 122 -6.14 -8.86 11.22
C ILE A 122 -6.99 -8.16 12.28
N GLU A 123 -7.13 -6.84 12.13
CA GLU A 123 -8.07 -6.02 12.88
C GLU A 123 -9.21 -5.56 11.99
N PHE A 124 -10.44 -5.98 12.30
CA PHE A 124 -11.64 -5.62 11.52
C PHE A 124 -12.93 -5.54 12.34
N MET A 125 -12.91 -5.99 13.60
CA MET A 125 -14.13 -6.03 14.43
C MET A 125 -14.63 -4.65 14.87
N HIS A 126 -13.86 -3.59 14.61
CA HIS A 126 -14.26 -2.19 14.80
C HIS A 126 -15.12 -1.65 13.63
N ILE A 127 -15.19 -2.33 12.51
CA ILE A 127 -15.99 -1.94 11.35
C ILE A 127 -17.47 -2.16 11.66
N ASN A 128 -18.30 -1.10 11.48
CA ASN A 128 -19.73 -1.17 11.82
C ASN A 128 -20.55 -2.03 10.86
N ASN A 129 -20.14 -2.13 9.60
CA ASN A 129 -20.84 -2.89 8.58
C ASN A 129 -20.69 -4.40 8.84
N TRP A 130 -21.80 -5.09 9.08
CA TRP A 130 -21.81 -6.53 9.36
C TRP A 130 -21.40 -7.38 8.14
N GLU A 131 -21.87 -7.07 6.93
CA GLU A 131 -21.49 -7.80 5.71
C GLU A 131 -19.99 -7.71 5.44
N GLU A 132 -19.43 -6.54 5.68
CA GLU A 132 -18.00 -6.28 5.53
C GLU A 132 -17.18 -7.13 6.50
N ARG A 133 -17.58 -7.17 7.79
CA ARG A 133 -16.93 -8.05 8.78
C ARG A 133 -17.03 -9.54 8.42
N GLN A 134 -18.20 -10.00 7.95
CA GLN A 134 -18.36 -11.40 7.53
C GLN A 134 -17.48 -11.73 6.33
N TRP A 135 -17.44 -10.85 5.33
CA TRP A 135 -16.58 -11.03 4.17
C TRP A 135 -15.11 -11.10 4.57
N ILE A 136 -14.66 -10.17 5.44
CA ILE A 136 -13.28 -10.14 5.90
C ILE A 136 -12.93 -11.42 6.65
N SER A 137 -13.76 -11.87 7.60
CA SER A 137 -13.46 -13.08 8.36
C SER A 137 -13.33 -14.31 7.47
N GLN A 138 -14.25 -14.50 6.51
CA GLN A 138 -14.22 -15.64 5.59
C GLN A 138 -13.00 -15.61 4.68
N ASN A 139 -12.69 -14.45 4.10
CA ASN A 139 -11.56 -14.34 3.17
C ASN A 139 -10.22 -14.39 3.89
N PHE A 140 -10.12 -13.87 5.11
CA PHE A 140 -8.93 -14.00 5.92
C PHE A 140 -8.66 -15.46 6.33
N GLU A 141 -9.69 -16.16 6.82
CA GLU A 141 -9.61 -17.59 7.18
C GLU A 141 -9.18 -18.45 5.97
N ASN A 142 -9.70 -18.15 4.78
CA ASN A 142 -9.29 -18.82 3.54
C ASN A 142 -7.85 -18.45 3.13
N CYS A 143 -7.48 -17.19 3.27
CA CYS A 143 -6.16 -16.66 2.93
C CYS A 143 -5.05 -17.34 3.77
N ILE A 144 -5.27 -17.53 5.06
CA ILE A 144 -4.31 -18.24 5.93
C ILE A 144 -4.11 -19.70 5.49
N ALA A 145 -5.19 -20.35 5.03
CA ALA A 145 -5.13 -21.74 4.56
C ALA A 145 -4.51 -21.89 3.15
N GLU A 146 -4.27 -20.80 2.44
CA GLU A 146 -3.67 -20.82 1.09
C GLU A 146 -2.19 -21.18 1.17
N GLU A 147 -1.74 -22.08 0.30
CA GLU A 147 -0.32 -22.38 0.08
C GLU A 147 0.15 -21.76 -1.23
N LEU A 148 1.28 -21.06 -1.21
CA LEU A 148 1.88 -20.52 -2.42
C LEU A 148 2.55 -21.63 -3.23
N ARG A 149 2.50 -21.50 -4.55
CA ARG A 149 3.18 -22.42 -5.45
C ARG A 149 4.70 -22.25 -5.37
N LYS A 150 5.43 -23.31 -5.63
CA LYS A 150 6.90 -23.32 -5.66
C LYS A 150 7.48 -22.17 -6.51
N GLU A 151 6.91 -21.93 -7.69
CA GLU A 151 7.38 -20.89 -8.62
C GLU A 151 7.21 -19.47 -8.02
N GLU A 152 6.16 -19.25 -7.24
CA GLU A 152 5.92 -17.99 -6.56
C GLU A 152 6.95 -17.78 -5.43
N LEU A 153 7.20 -18.79 -4.63
CA LEU A 153 8.20 -18.76 -3.56
C LEU A 153 9.60 -18.49 -4.10
N LEU A 154 9.99 -19.17 -5.19
CA LEU A 154 11.29 -18.95 -5.84
C LEU A 154 11.42 -17.55 -6.43
N ARG A 155 10.37 -17.02 -7.05
CA ARG A 155 10.33 -15.66 -7.57
C ARG A 155 10.53 -14.62 -6.47
N ILE A 156 9.86 -14.78 -5.33
CA ILE A 156 9.99 -13.90 -4.18
C ILE A 156 11.42 -13.96 -3.61
N GLY A 157 11.96 -15.16 -3.43
CA GLY A 157 13.31 -15.37 -2.95
C GLY A 157 14.37 -14.72 -3.84
N ASP A 158 14.29 -14.91 -5.16
CA ASP A 158 15.19 -14.29 -6.14
C ASP A 158 15.12 -12.76 -6.09
N LEU A 159 13.91 -12.21 -6.01
CA LEU A 159 13.70 -10.78 -5.94
C LEU A 159 14.31 -10.15 -4.68
N MET A 160 14.04 -10.73 -3.52
CA MET A 160 14.61 -10.26 -2.25
C MET A 160 16.13 -10.39 -2.20
N LEU A 161 16.68 -11.49 -2.75
CA LEU A 161 18.12 -11.69 -2.89
C LEU A 161 18.77 -10.60 -3.74
N LYS A 162 18.15 -10.23 -4.86
CA LYS A 162 18.62 -9.13 -5.72
C LYS A 162 18.55 -7.79 -5.03
N CYS A 163 17.50 -7.51 -4.27
CA CYS A 163 17.36 -6.28 -3.50
C CYS A 163 18.47 -6.16 -2.44
N GLU A 164 18.70 -7.21 -1.67
CA GLU A 164 19.78 -7.24 -0.68
C GLU A 164 21.16 -7.11 -1.34
N ASN A 165 21.39 -7.83 -2.43
CA ASN A 165 22.65 -7.76 -3.17
C ASN A 165 22.90 -6.36 -3.75
N PHE A 166 21.86 -5.68 -4.19
CA PHE A 166 21.97 -4.29 -4.66
C PHE A 166 22.43 -3.35 -3.54
N ASP A 167 21.84 -3.46 -2.34
CA ASP A 167 22.25 -2.70 -1.18
C ASP A 167 23.69 -3.01 -0.76
N LYS A 168 24.10 -4.28 -0.73
CA LYS A 168 25.48 -4.73 -0.48
C LYS A 168 26.46 -4.21 -1.54
N PHE A 169 26.05 -4.20 -2.81
CA PHE A 169 26.84 -3.65 -3.91
C PHE A 169 27.06 -2.14 -3.72
N LEU A 170 26.01 -1.40 -3.41
CA LEU A 170 26.13 0.05 -3.17
C LEU A 170 27.01 0.35 -1.96
N SER A 171 26.86 -0.37 -0.85
CA SER A 171 27.69 -0.17 0.34
C SER A 171 29.18 -0.45 0.09
N THR A 172 29.46 -1.45 -0.75
CA THR A 172 30.84 -1.82 -1.12
C THR A 172 31.48 -0.82 -2.10
N LYS A 173 30.74 -0.39 -3.11
CA LYS A 173 31.27 0.50 -4.17
C LYS A 173 31.21 1.99 -3.79
N PHE A 174 30.28 2.38 -2.92
CA PHE A 174 30.01 3.75 -2.53
C PHE A 174 29.76 3.84 -1.01
N PRO A 175 30.75 3.55 -0.16
CA PRO A 175 30.57 3.39 1.28
C PRO A 175 30.07 4.65 2.01
N THR A 176 30.24 5.84 1.43
CA THR A 176 29.78 7.11 2.01
C THR A 176 28.42 7.56 1.49
N LEU A 177 27.77 6.72 0.67
CA LEU A 177 26.48 7.04 0.08
C LEU A 177 25.34 6.84 1.08
N LYS A 178 24.49 7.85 1.22
CA LYS A 178 23.18 7.72 1.88
C LYS A 178 22.20 7.08 0.90
N ARG A 179 22.00 5.78 1.01
CA ARG A 179 21.19 5.01 0.07
C ARG A 179 19.79 4.71 0.58
N TYR A 180 19.58 4.75 1.90
CA TYR A 180 18.34 4.38 2.56
C TYR A 180 17.82 3.02 2.08
N GLY A 181 18.67 2.01 2.20
CA GLY A 181 18.42 0.65 1.75
C GLY A 181 17.24 -0.02 2.44
N ALA A 182 16.84 -1.16 1.91
CA ALA A 182 15.70 -1.91 2.41
C ALA A 182 16.09 -2.98 3.43
N GLU A 183 17.37 -3.07 3.82
CA GLU A 183 17.85 -4.15 4.69
C GLU A 183 17.06 -4.24 5.99
N GLY A 184 16.45 -5.40 6.22
CA GLY A 184 15.53 -5.72 7.30
C GLY A 184 14.05 -5.57 6.95
N ALA A 185 13.73 -5.03 5.76
CA ALA A 185 12.37 -4.87 5.25
C ALA A 185 12.22 -5.40 3.81
N GLU A 186 13.06 -6.35 3.38
CA GLU A 186 13.12 -6.84 2.01
C GLU A 186 11.81 -7.51 1.58
N SER A 187 11.02 -8.04 2.50
CA SER A 187 9.69 -8.60 2.24
C SER A 187 8.69 -7.58 1.67
N MET A 188 8.95 -6.25 1.77
CA MET A 188 8.16 -5.25 1.07
C MET A 188 8.17 -5.45 -0.46
N PHE A 189 9.19 -6.10 -1.02
CA PHE A 189 9.25 -6.37 -2.45
C PHE A 189 8.33 -7.52 -2.86
N ALA A 190 8.03 -8.45 -1.94
CA ALA A 190 6.98 -9.44 -2.14
C ALA A 190 5.61 -8.76 -2.30
N PHE A 191 5.33 -7.73 -1.48
CA PHE A 191 4.13 -6.90 -1.64
C PHE A 191 4.07 -6.24 -3.02
N PHE A 192 5.13 -5.56 -3.48
CA PHE A 192 5.09 -4.89 -4.77
C PHE A 192 4.97 -5.86 -5.94
N SER A 193 5.68 -6.99 -5.90
CA SER A 193 5.59 -8.02 -6.93
C SER A 193 4.16 -8.55 -7.08
N GLU A 194 3.51 -8.84 -5.96
CA GLU A 194 2.12 -9.33 -5.95
C GLU A 194 1.11 -8.23 -6.29
N LEU A 195 1.36 -7.00 -5.83
CA LEU A 195 0.52 -5.84 -6.14
C LEU A 195 0.45 -5.58 -7.65
N PHE A 196 1.59 -5.64 -8.34
CA PHE A 196 1.64 -5.38 -9.78
C PHE A 196 0.94 -6.49 -10.56
N GLU A 197 1.19 -7.75 -10.18
CA GLU A 197 0.55 -8.91 -10.80
C GLU A 197 -0.96 -8.91 -10.57
N GLY A 198 -1.40 -8.78 -9.32
CA GLY A 198 -2.82 -8.75 -8.99
C GLY A 198 -3.58 -7.54 -9.55
N ALA A 199 -2.90 -6.41 -9.76
CA ALA A 199 -3.49 -5.26 -10.45
C ALA A 199 -3.67 -5.54 -11.95
N ALA A 200 -2.69 -6.20 -12.59
CA ALA A 200 -2.77 -6.60 -14.00
C ALA A 200 -3.89 -7.64 -14.23
N GLU A 201 -4.00 -8.64 -13.36
CA GLU A 201 -5.09 -9.63 -13.38
C GLU A 201 -6.48 -8.98 -13.27
N LYS A 202 -6.59 -7.91 -12.46
CA LYS A 202 -7.83 -7.15 -12.25
C LYS A 202 -8.08 -6.06 -13.31
N GLN A 203 -7.26 -6.03 -14.36
CA GLN A 203 -7.38 -5.07 -15.45
C GLN A 203 -7.29 -3.60 -14.99
N VAL A 204 -6.52 -3.33 -13.94
CA VAL A 204 -6.16 -1.97 -13.55
C VAL A 204 -5.25 -1.38 -14.62
N GLU A 205 -5.55 -0.20 -15.11
CA GLU A 205 -4.79 0.45 -16.18
C GLU A 205 -3.57 1.21 -15.64
N GLU A 206 -3.68 1.81 -14.45
CA GLU A 206 -2.60 2.60 -13.85
C GLU A 206 -2.47 2.38 -12.34
N ILE A 207 -1.23 2.28 -11.87
CA ILE A 207 -0.86 2.34 -10.45
C ILE A 207 -0.10 3.63 -10.18
N ILE A 208 -0.55 4.38 -9.17
CA ILE A 208 0.15 5.58 -8.68
C ILE A 208 0.75 5.27 -7.32
N ILE A 209 2.08 5.35 -7.21
CA ILE A 209 2.81 5.04 -5.98
C ILE A 209 3.34 6.32 -5.34
N GLY A 210 2.91 6.58 -4.10
CA GLY A 210 3.54 7.52 -3.18
C GLY A 210 4.41 6.77 -2.17
N ILE A 211 5.71 7.01 -2.16
CA ILE A 211 6.66 6.36 -1.26
C ILE A 211 7.75 7.34 -0.83
N ALA A 212 8.23 7.21 0.40
CA ALA A 212 9.38 7.96 0.92
C ALA A 212 10.72 7.40 0.36
N HIS A 213 11.81 7.58 1.08
CA HIS A 213 13.17 7.25 0.61
C HIS A 213 13.55 5.77 0.79
N ARG A 214 13.06 5.08 1.85
CA ARG A 214 13.56 3.73 2.20
C ARG A 214 13.07 2.66 1.22
N GLY A 215 14.03 1.87 0.70
CA GLY A 215 13.75 0.85 -0.32
C GLY A 215 13.44 1.40 -1.72
N ARG A 216 13.43 2.73 -1.89
CA ARG A 216 13.09 3.36 -3.17
C ARG A 216 14.03 2.98 -4.30
N LEU A 217 15.34 2.99 -4.04
CA LEU A 217 16.35 2.66 -5.05
C LEU A 217 16.26 1.20 -5.51
N ASN A 218 15.96 0.31 -4.58
CA ASN A 218 15.72 -1.10 -4.85
C ASN A 218 14.47 -1.28 -5.71
N LEU A 219 13.36 -0.64 -5.34
CA LEU A 219 12.11 -0.71 -6.10
C LEU A 219 12.29 -0.22 -7.54
N LEU A 220 12.99 0.91 -7.72
CA LEU A 220 13.30 1.45 -9.04
C LEU A 220 14.10 0.46 -9.90
N THR A 221 15.19 -0.10 -9.35
CA THR A 221 16.15 -0.91 -10.13
C THR A 221 15.77 -2.37 -10.26
N GLN A 222 15.05 -2.95 -9.30
CA GLN A 222 14.73 -4.37 -9.28
C GLN A 222 13.32 -4.70 -9.79
N LEU A 223 12.39 -3.74 -9.75
CA LEU A 223 10.99 -3.96 -10.15
C LEU A 223 10.46 -2.96 -11.19
N MET A 224 11.04 -1.76 -11.28
CA MET A 224 10.51 -0.70 -12.17
C MET A 224 11.43 -0.42 -13.36
N ASP A 225 12.25 -1.36 -13.77
CA ASP A 225 13.13 -1.31 -14.95
C ASP A 225 14.00 -0.03 -15.05
N PHE A 226 14.26 0.64 -13.93
CA PHE A 226 15.15 1.80 -13.93
C PHE A 226 16.60 1.34 -14.14
N PRO A 227 17.29 1.78 -15.21
CA PRO A 227 18.61 1.27 -15.50
C PRO A 227 19.63 1.68 -14.43
N PRO A 228 20.32 0.74 -13.76
CA PRO A 228 21.28 1.05 -12.70
C PRO A 228 22.41 1.99 -13.15
N VAL A 229 22.79 1.96 -14.43
CA VAL A 229 23.83 2.84 -14.98
C VAL A 229 23.50 4.33 -14.78
N HIS A 230 22.24 4.74 -14.93
CA HIS A 230 21.85 6.14 -14.72
C HIS A 230 21.94 6.54 -13.24
N MET A 231 21.59 5.62 -12.33
CA MET A 231 21.78 5.82 -10.90
C MET A 231 23.26 5.93 -10.54
N PHE A 232 24.11 5.06 -11.08
CA PHE A 232 25.55 5.12 -10.87
C PHE A 232 26.19 6.39 -11.45
N ARG A 233 25.69 6.89 -12.59
CA ARG A 233 26.12 8.19 -13.14
C ARG A 233 25.86 9.31 -12.14
N LYS A 234 24.67 9.37 -11.57
CA LYS A 234 24.28 10.36 -10.56
C LYS A 234 25.16 10.25 -9.30
N ILE A 235 25.39 9.04 -8.80
CA ILE A 235 26.27 8.81 -7.63
C ILE A 235 27.70 9.29 -7.90
N LYS A 236 28.21 9.11 -9.12
CA LYS A 236 29.55 9.59 -9.54
C LYS A 236 29.58 11.10 -9.89
N GLY A 237 28.50 11.84 -9.64
CA GLY A 237 28.43 13.28 -9.93
C GLY A 237 28.40 13.63 -11.42
N ARG A 238 28.04 12.68 -12.29
CA ARG A 238 27.83 12.95 -13.71
C ARG A 238 26.45 13.61 -13.91
N ALA A 239 26.36 14.46 -14.94
CA ALA A 239 25.11 15.12 -15.29
C ALA A 239 23.97 14.09 -15.48
N GLU A 240 22.85 14.30 -14.80
CA GLU A 240 21.65 13.47 -14.89
C GLU A 240 20.92 13.74 -16.21
N PHE A 241 20.85 15.00 -16.60
CA PHE A 241 20.15 15.47 -17.79
C PHE A 241 21.12 16.09 -18.80
N PRO A 242 20.76 16.15 -20.09
CA PRO A 242 21.53 16.88 -21.10
C PRO A 242 21.61 18.38 -20.76
N GLU A 243 22.70 19.04 -21.11
CA GLU A 243 22.85 20.50 -20.92
C GLU A 243 21.73 21.31 -21.57
N SER A 244 21.21 20.83 -22.70
CA SER A 244 20.10 21.45 -23.42
C SER A 244 18.78 21.45 -22.65
N ALA A 245 18.65 20.62 -21.63
CA ALA A 245 17.43 20.47 -20.85
C ALA A 245 17.23 21.55 -19.78
N ASP A 246 18.30 22.28 -19.42
CA ASP A 246 18.30 23.28 -18.34
C ASP A 246 17.62 22.77 -17.05
N ALA A 247 17.84 21.51 -16.73
CA ALA A 247 17.26 20.83 -15.59
C ALA A 247 18.32 20.56 -14.53
N ALA A 248 17.97 20.77 -13.26
CA ALA A 248 18.77 20.36 -12.11
C ALA A 248 18.30 18.98 -11.61
N GLY A 249 19.27 18.11 -11.32
CA GLY A 249 18.97 16.85 -10.63
C GLY A 249 18.61 17.08 -9.17
N ASP A 250 17.80 16.20 -8.61
CA ASP A 250 17.47 16.16 -7.18
C ASP A 250 18.39 15.16 -6.45
N VAL A 251 18.24 14.99 -5.14
CA VAL A 251 18.97 13.97 -4.37
C VAL A 251 18.60 12.56 -4.82
N LEU A 252 19.50 11.61 -4.58
CA LEU A 252 19.36 10.24 -5.06
C LEU A 252 18.05 9.56 -4.59
N SER A 253 17.69 9.78 -3.32
CA SER A 253 16.49 9.21 -2.70
C SER A 253 15.16 9.79 -3.20
N HIS A 254 15.19 10.75 -4.13
CA HIS A 254 13.98 11.31 -4.76
C HIS A 254 13.84 10.90 -6.23
N LEU A 255 14.72 10.04 -6.76
CA LEU A 255 14.60 9.51 -8.12
C LEU A 255 13.22 8.90 -8.36
N VAL A 256 12.75 9.01 -9.59
CA VAL A 256 11.44 8.54 -10.02
C VAL A 256 11.55 7.71 -11.29
N SER A 257 10.53 6.89 -11.52
CA SER A 257 10.36 6.18 -12.79
C SER A 257 8.87 5.97 -13.06
N SER A 258 8.57 5.74 -14.31
CA SER A 258 7.32 5.12 -14.72
C SER A 258 7.61 4.09 -15.80
N PHE A 259 6.91 2.97 -15.76
CA PHE A 259 7.12 1.85 -16.66
C PHE A 259 5.82 1.07 -16.86
N ASP A 260 5.80 0.22 -17.89
CA ASP A 260 4.69 -0.67 -18.16
C ASP A 260 5.03 -2.07 -17.66
N TYR A 261 4.39 -2.47 -16.55
CA TYR A 261 4.50 -3.83 -16.03
C TYR A 261 3.71 -4.77 -16.91
N LYS A 262 4.34 -5.88 -17.28
CA LYS A 262 3.74 -6.96 -18.09
C LYS A 262 3.39 -8.12 -17.15
N GLY A 263 2.14 -8.17 -16.72
CA GLY A 263 1.61 -9.26 -15.92
C GLY A 263 1.18 -10.45 -16.76
N SER A 264 0.79 -11.53 -16.08
CA SER A 264 0.34 -12.77 -16.73
C SER A 264 -0.96 -12.59 -17.54
N GLU A 265 -1.88 -11.74 -17.10
CA GLU A 265 -3.20 -11.53 -17.71
C GLU A 265 -3.42 -10.11 -18.27
N GLY A 266 -2.41 -9.23 -18.20
CA GLY A 266 -2.55 -7.85 -18.68
C GLY A 266 -1.32 -7.01 -18.40
N ASN A 267 -1.37 -5.77 -18.88
CA ASN A 267 -0.32 -4.78 -18.63
C ASN A 267 -0.90 -3.69 -17.72
N VAL A 268 -0.06 -3.15 -16.84
CA VAL A 268 -0.42 -2.02 -16.00
C VAL A 268 0.68 -0.96 -16.03
N HIS A 269 0.30 0.30 -16.22
CA HIS A 269 1.24 1.42 -16.16
C HIS A 269 1.50 1.81 -14.70
N VAL A 270 2.75 1.70 -14.26
CA VAL A 270 3.15 2.01 -12.88
C VAL A 270 3.92 3.33 -12.85
N THR A 271 3.46 4.27 -12.06
CA THR A 271 4.13 5.56 -11.86
C THR A 271 4.51 5.74 -10.39
N MET A 272 5.79 5.89 -10.12
CA MET A 272 6.28 6.34 -8.82
C MET A 272 6.43 7.86 -8.82
N LEU A 273 5.82 8.53 -7.83
CA LEU A 273 5.89 9.99 -7.71
C LEU A 273 7.21 10.48 -7.12
N PRO A 274 7.66 11.67 -7.50
CA PRO A 274 8.69 12.36 -6.74
C PRO A 274 8.20 12.64 -5.32
N ASN A 275 9.10 12.50 -4.35
CA ASN A 275 8.83 12.82 -2.96
C ASN A 275 9.77 13.92 -2.47
N PRO A 276 9.33 14.80 -1.57
CA PRO A 276 10.25 15.64 -0.81
C PRO A 276 10.86 14.85 0.36
N SER A 277 11.84 15.42 1.05
CA SER A 277 12.35 14.87 2.33
C SER A 277 11.33 14.98 3.47
N HIS A 278 10.23 15.72 3.28
CA HIS A 278 9.13 15.82 4.22
C HIS A 278 8.26 14.56 4.10
N LEU A 279 8.42 13.65 5.04
CA LEU A 279 7.68 12.37 5.06
C LEU A 279 6.18 12.61 5.04
N GLU A 280 5.45 11.75 4.35
CA GLU A 280 3.99 11.76 4.17
C GLU A 280 3.43 12.90 3.28
N ALA A 281 4.22 13.91 2.93
CA ALA A 281 3.75 15.01 2.06
C ALA A 281 3.35 14.54 0.65
N VAL A 282 3.85 13.39 0.20
CA VAL A 282 3.48 12.78 -1.08
C VAL A 282 2.07 12.17 -1.09
N ASN A 283 1.48 11.88 0.08
CA ASN A 283 0.19 11.20 0.18
C ASN A 283 -0.93 11.93 -0.57
N PRO A 284 -1.25 13.21 -0.24
CA PRO A 284 -2.29 13.94 -0.95
C PRO A 284 -1.94 14.18 -2.43
N VAL A 285 -0.64 14.25 -2.78
CA VAL A 285 -0.20 14.39 -4.18
C VAL A 285 -0.51 13.13 -4.98
N ALA A 286 -0.24 11.94 -4.41
CA ALA A 286 -0.57 10.66 -5.04
C ALA A 286 -2.09 10.50 -5.20
N MET A 287 -2.85 10.82 -4.15
CA MET A 287 -4.31 10.81 -4.20
C MET A 287 -4.86 11.73 -5.28
N GLY A 288 -4.36 12.98 -5.34
CA GLY A 288 -4.77 13.96 -6.35
C GLY A 288 -4.42 13.50 -7.76
N LYS A 289 -3.23 12.92 -7.98
CA LYS A 289 -2.84 12.37 -9.27
C LYS A 289 -3.70 11.18 -9.68
N ALA A 290 -3.97 10.24 -8.78
CA ALA A 290 -4.84 9.10 -9.07
C ALA A 290 -6.25 9.57 -9.48
N ARG A 291 -6.80 10.55 -8.76
CA ARG A 291 -8.09 11.17 -9.10
C ARG A 291 -8.08 11.85 -10.47
N ALA A 292 -7.05 12.65 -10.74
CA ALA A 292 -6.88 13.33 -12.02
C ALA A 292 -6.71 12.35 -13.19
N ARG A 293 -6.03 11.22 -12.97
CA ARG A 293 -5.89 10.17 -13.98
C ARG A 293 -7.24 9.53 -14.31
N ALA A 294 -8.00 9.11 -13.31
CA ALA A 294 -9.35 8.58 -13.52
C ALA A 294 -10.24 9.57 -14.27
N TRP A 295 -10.18 10.86 -13.92
CA TRP A 295 -10.90 11.90 -14.63
C TRP A 295 -10.48 12.02 -16.09
N SER A 296 -9.18 12.07 -16.34
CA SER A 296 -8.65 12.25 -17.69
C SER A 296 -8.89 11.07 -18.62
N MET A 297 -9.14 9.89 -18.06
CA MET A 297 -9.48 8.66 -18.77
C MET A 297 -11.00 8.50 -18.95
N ASN A 298 -11.80 9.41 -18.40
CA ASN A 298 -13.25 9.30 -18.28
C ASN A 298 -13.69 8.01 -17.59
N LYS A 299 -12.98 7.62 -16.54
CA LYS A 299 -13.22 6.39 -15.75
C LYS A 299 -13.76 6.69 -14.35
N GLY A 300 -14.23 5.68 -13.69
CA GLY A 300 -14.82 5.83 -12.36
C GLY A 300 -16.03 6.76 -12.38
N ASP A 301 -16.11 7.69 -11.43
CA ASP A 301 -17.21 8.66 -11.31
C ASP A 301 -17.39 9.58 -12.54
N TYR A 302 -16.40 9.63 -13.42
CA TYR A 302 -16.40 10.45 -14.64
C TYR A 302 -16.74 9.66 -15.90
N SER A 303 -16.95 8.34 -15.78
CA SER A 303 -17.30 7.49 -16.92
C SER A 303 -18.71 7.82 -17.45
N PRO A 304 -18.90 7.88 -18.77
CA PRO A 304 -20.23 7.93 -19.37
C PRO A 304 -20.97 6.57 -19.30
N ASP A 305 -20.27 5.48 -19.10
CA ASP A 305 -20.83 4.13 -18.98
C ASP A 305 -21.04 3.76 -17.51
N GLU A 306 -22.26 3.41 -17.13
CA GLU A 306 -22.60 3.02 -15.76
C GLU A 306 -21.83 1.77 -15.28
N ARG A 307 -21.43 0.87 -16.19
CA ARG A 307 -20.68 -0.35 -15.85
C ARG A 307 -19.23 -0.06 -15.50
N SER A 308 -18.64 0.99 -16.07
CA SER A 308 -17.29 1.47 -15.78
C SER A 308 -17.26 2.68 -14.84
N ALA A 309 -18.38 2.99 -14.20
CA ALA A 309 -18.52 4.15 -13.31
C ALA A 309 -18.01 3.94 -11.89
N ARG A 310 -17.38 2.80 -11.58
CA ARG A 310 -16.88 2.52 -10.23
C ARG A 310 -15.49 3.13 -10.05
N ALA A 311 -15.39 4.02 -9.06
CA ALA A 311 -14.09 4.59 -8.70
C ALA A 311 -13.11 3.46 -8.30
N GLY A 312 -11.89 3.54 -8.79
CA GLY A 312 -10.82 2.59 -8.48
C GLY A 312 -10.72 1.37 -9.40
N ASP A 313 -11.62 1.18 -10.39
CA ASP A 313 -11.48 0.05 -11.32
C ASP A 313 -10.24 0.20 -12.21
N SER A 314 -9.98 1.38 -12.73
CA SER A 314 -8.88 1.62 -13.68
C SER A 314 -7.62 2.21 -13.05
N VAL A 315 -7.72 2.85 -11.90
CA VAL A 315 -6.57 3.49 -11.23
C VAL A 315 -6.46 3.02 -9.79
N LEU A 316 -5.30 2.48 -9.45
CA LEU A 316 -4.95 2.06 -8.10
C LEU A 316 -3.99 3.08 -7.47
N ASN A 317 -4.37 3.64 -6.33
CA ASN A 317 -3.48 4.45 -5.50
C ASN A 317 -2.82 3.57 -4.44
N VAL A 318 -1.50 3.70 -4.29
CA VAL A 318 -0.68 2.96 -3.32
C VAL A 318 0.17 3.94 -2.54
N LEU A 319 0.10 3.88 -1.23
CA LEU A 319 0.89 4.72 -0.33
C LEU A 319 1.76 3.85 0.59
N VAL A 320 3.04 4.15 0.61
CA VAL A 320 4.02 3.44 1.44
C VAL A 320 4.56 4.38 2.50
N HIS A 321 4.43 3.97 3.74
CA HIS A 321 4.70 4.76 4.93
C HIS A 321 5.81 4.15 5.78
N GLY A 322 6.52 4.99 6.52
CA GLY A 322 7.29 4.57 7.70
C GLY A 322 6.45 4.73 8.95
N ASP A 323 6.54 3.80 9.90
CA ASP A 323 5.69 3.73 11.10
C ASP A 323 5.70 5.02 11.94
N GLY A 324 6.86 5.64 12.13
CA GLY A 324 6.98 6.83 12.95
C GLY A 324 6.30 8.06 12.32
N ALA A 325 6.52 8.29 11.03
CA ALA A 325 5.90 9.39 10.30
C ALA A 325 4.38 9.17 10.17
N PHE A 326 3.98 7.95 9.84
CA PHE A 326 2.58 7.58 9.70
C PHE A 326 1.78 7.85 10.97
N THR A 327 2.33 7.51 12.13
CA THR A 327 1.64 7.72 13.42
C THR A 327 1.46 9.21 13.77
N GLY A 328 2.42 10.08 13.42
CA GLY A 328 2.49 11.43 13.99
C GLY A 328 2.20 12.58 13.02
N GLN A 329 2.26 12.37 11.71
CA GLN A 329 2.08 13.43 10.72
C GLN A 329 0.60 13.74 10.46
N GLY A 330 0.16 15.00 10.70
CA GLY A 330 -1.23 15.43 10.53
C GLY A 330 -1.77 15.19 9.11
N VAL A 331 -0.93 15.32 8.08
CA VAL A 331 -1.30 15.09 6.67
C VAL A 331 -1.79 13.65 6.40
N VAL A 332 -1.36 12.68 7.21
CA VAL A 332 -1.87 11.29 7.13
C VAL A 332 -3.34 11.25 7.50
N TRP A 333 -3.68 11.86 8.64
CA TRP A 333 -5.07 11.95 9.09
C TRP A 333 -5.95 12.69 8.10
N GLU A 334 -5.50 13.83 7.59
CA GLU A 334 -6.22 14.64 6.59
C GLU A 334 -6.45 13.85 5.30
N SER A 335 -5.45 13.13 4.81
CA SER A 335 -5.54 12.30 3.62
C SER A 335 -6.57 11.17 3.78
N ILE A 336 -6.51 10.45 4.90
CA ILE A 336 -7.46 9.36 5.19
C ILE A 336 -8.88 9.92 5.35
N ALA A 337 -9.05 11.07 6.01
CA ALA A 337 -10.36 11.71 6.19
C ALA A 337 -11.03 12.09 4.85
N LEU A 338 -10.24 12.35 3.80
CA LEU A 338 -10.76 12.66 2.47
C LEU A 338 -11.06 11.41 1.64
N SER A 339 -10.57 10.23 2.00
CA SER A 339 -10.57 9.04 1.14
C SER A 339 -11.96 8.56 0.70
N GLN A 340 -13.00 8.81 1.49
CA GLN A 340 -14.40 8.51 1.17
C GLN A 340 -15.27 9.76 0.96
N ALA A 341 -14.68 10.97 1.10
CA ALA A 341 -15.43 12.18 0.90
C ALA A 341 -15.82 12.36 -0.58
N PRO A 342 -17.04 12.85 -0.87
CA PRO A 342 -17.43 13.16 -2.23
C PRO A 342 -16.40 14.05 -2.93
N HIS A 343 -16.14 13.80 -4.20
CA HIS A 343 -15.12 14.43 -5.05
C HIS A 343 -13.65 14.08 -4.75
N PHE A 344 -13.34 13.45 -3.62
CA PHE A 344 -11.98 13.05 -3.24
C PHE A 344 -11.76 11.53 -3.32
N ARG A 345 -12.80 10.73 -3.24
CA ARG A 345 -12.71 9.27 -3.22
C ARG A 345 -12.03 8.70 -4.46
N LEU A 346 -11.21 7.67 -4.22
CA LEU A 346 -10.40 6.99 -5.24
C LEU A 346 -10.87 5.56 -5.53
N GLY A 347 -11.83 5.06 -4.76
CA GLY A 347 -12.21 3.64 -4.77
C GLY A 347 -11.24 2.76 -3.99
N GLY A 348 -10.68 3.31 -2.94
CA GLY A 348 -9.77 2.67 -1.99
C GLY A 348 -8.29 2.80 -2.35
N THR A 349 -7.49 3.14 -1.36
CA THR A 349 -6.03 3.15 -1.39
C THR A 349 -5.51 1.89 -0.69
N VAL A 350 -4.48 1.27 -1.23
CA VAL A 350 -3.71 0.25 -0.51
C VAL A 350 -2.56 0.94 0.20
N HIS A 351 -2.55 0.86 1.52
CA HIS A 351 -1.51 1.42 2.38
C HIS A 351 -0.58 0.31 2.85
N LEU A 352 0.72 0.44 2.60
CA LEU A 352 1.75 -0.38 3.19
C LEU A 352 2.51 0.44 4.24
N VAL A 353 2.43 0.07 5.50
CA VAL A 353 3.25 0.66 6.56
C VAL A 353 4.44 -0.25 6.82
N THR A 354 5.63 0.16 6.35
CA THR A 354 6.89 -0.53 6.66
C THR A 354 7.30 -0.19 8.09
N ASN A 355 6.75 -0.94 9.03
CA ASN A 355 6.92 -0.74 10.46
C ASN A 355 8.23 -1.36 10.93
N ASN A 356 9.31 -0.59 10.82
CA ASN A 356 10.63 -1.03 11.27
C ASN A 356 10.89 -0.78 12.77
N GLN A 357 9.85 -0.44 13.53
CA GLN A 357 9.80 -0.33 14.98
C GLN A 357 10.64 0.81 15.57
N ILE A 358 11.21 1.68 14.73
CA ILE A 358 12.02 2.81 15.16
C ILE A 358 11.80 4.05 14.29
N ALA A 359 11.41 5.18 14.90
CA ALA A 359 11.23 6.47 14.26
C ALA A 359 12.48 7.33 14.46
N PHE A 360 13.34 7.47 13.45
CA PHE A 360 14.67 8.09 13.53
C PHE A 360 15.53 7.40 14.60
N THR A 361 15.41 7.79 15.88
CA THR A 361 16.09 7.19 17.05
C THR A 361 15.14 6.78 18.17
N ALA A 362 13.82 7.01 18.02
CA ALA A 362 12.82 6.68 19.02
C ALA A 362 12.17 5.32 18.71
N GLU A 363 12.34 4.36 19.62
CA GLU A 363 11.65 3.08 19.55
C GLU A 363 10.14 3.23 19.72
N SER A 364 9.37 2.28 19.21
CA SER A 364 7.90 2.32 19.22
C SER A 364 7.32 2.52 20.60
N SER A 365 7.91 1.92 21.63
CA SER A 365 7.49 1.98 23.04
C SER A 365 7.50 3.38 23.62
N VAL A 366 8.33 4.28 23.07
CA VAL A 366 8.45 5.68 23.50
C VAL A 366 8.01 6.68 22.42
N GLY A 367 7.80 6.19 21.20
CA GLY A 367 7.50 7.00 20.02
C GLY A 367 6.02 7.25 19.77
N ARG A 368 5.11 6.45 20.37
CA ARG A 368 3.66 6.59 20.19
C ARG A 368 2.87 6.07 21.39
N SER A 369 1.63 6.56 21.54
CA SER A 369 0.70 6.14 22.61
C SER A 369 -0.17 4.94 22.21
N SER A 370 -0.30 4.67 20.90
CA SER A 370 -1.11 3.57 20.37
C SER A 370 -0.34 2.25 20.37
N THR A 371 -1.04 1.13 20.45
CA THR A 371 -0.44 -0.22 20.38
C THR A 371 0.21 -0.44 19.01
N HIS A 372 -0.53 -0.15 17.93
CA HIS A 372 0.00 -0.22 16.57
C HIS A 372 0.09 1.16 15.93
N CYS A 373 1.08 1.33 15.03
CA CYS A 373 1.20 2.56 14.26
C CYS A 373 -0.02 2.80 13.36
N THR A 374 -0.74 1.74 13.02
CA THR A 374 -1.93 1.73 12.16
C THR A 374 -3.25 1.96 12.89
N ASP A 375 -3.24 2.24 14.19
CA ASP A 375 -4.48 2.43 14.97
C ASP A 375 -5.36 3.59 14.46
N ILE A 376 -4.78 4.54 13.74
CA ILE A 376 -5.50 5.60 13.03
C ILE A 376 -6.54 5.04 12.04
N ALA A 377 -6.29 3.92 11.39
CA ALA A 377 -7.20 3.30 10.42
C ALA A 377 -8.54 2.91 11.05
N LYS A 378 -8.52 2.55 12.34
CA LYS A 378 -9.73 2.15 13.08
C LYS A 378 -10.74 3.29 13.22
N ALA A 379 -10.27 4.54 13.30
CA ALA A 379 -11.15 5.72 13.39
C ALA A 379 -12.01 5.91 12.12
N PHE A 380 -11.57 5.34 11.01
CA PHE A 380 -12.26 5.42 9.71
C PHE A 380 -12.90 4.09 9.29
N GLU A 381 -12.95 3.12 10.20
CA GLU A 381 -13.53 1.79 9.94
C GLU A 381 -12.84 1.04 8.79
N TYR A 382 -11.51 1.14 8.71
CA TYR A 382 -10.71 0.41 7.72
C TYR A 382 -10.02 -0.79 8.35
N PRO A 383 -9.95 -1.94 7.66
CA PRO A 383 -9.25 -3.11 8.15
C PRO A 383 -7.74 -2.91 8.14
N VAL A 384 -7.07 -3.54 9.11
CA VAL A 384 -5.61 -3.58 9.18
C VAL A 384 -5.16 -5.04 9.18
N ILE A 385 -4.30 -5.40 8.23
CA ILE A 385 -3.65 -6.70 8.16
C ILE A 385 -2.22 -6.52 8.69
N HIS A 386 -1.89 -7.20 9.77
CA HIS A 386 -0.54 -7.22 10.33
C HIS A 386 0.22 -8.43 9.80
N VAL A 387 1.46 -8.23 9.38
CA VAL A 387 2.31 -9.31 8.88
C VAL A 387 3.70 -9.19 9.46
N ASN A 388 4.24 -10.28 9.96
CA ASN A 388 5.65 -10.41 10.32
C ASN A 388 6.51 -10.48 9.05
N GLY A 389 7.44 -9.54 8.90
CA GLY A 389 8.28 -9.40 7.71
C GLY A 389 9.23 -10.58 7.45
N ASP A 390 9.43 -11.47 8.41
CA ASP A 390 10.22 -12.70 8.22
C ASP A 390 9.48 -13.76 7.37
N HIS A 391 8.19 -13.52 7.07
CA HIS A 391 7.32 -14.41 6.30
C HIS A 391 6.87 -13.76 4.99
N PRO A 392 7.73 -13.69 3.96
CA PRO A 392 7.39 -13.04 2.68
C PRO A 392 6.18 -13.66 1.97
N GLU A 393 5.94 -14.95 2.15
CA GLU A 393 4.76 -15.65 1.65
C GLU A 393 3.46 -15.11 2.26
N GLU A 394 3.49 -14.74 3.54
CA GLU A 394 2.36 -14.13 4.22
C GLU A 394 2.11 -12.70 3.73
N VAL A 395 3.18 -11.98 3.34
CA VAL A 395 3.04 -10.66 2.72
C VAL A 395 2.32 -10.75 1.38
N VAL A 396 2.59 -11.78 0.58
CA VAL A 396 1.86 -12.04 -0.68
C VAL A 396 0.38 -12.28 -0.40
N LYS A 397 0.05 -13.16 0.53
CA LYS A 397 -1.34 -13.47 0.93
C LYS A 397 -2.07 -12.23 1.43
N ALA A 398 -1.43 -11.44 2.30
CA ALA A 398 -1.97 -10.16 2.79
C ALA A 398 -2.25 -9.18 1.66
N THR A 399 -1.38 -9.13 0.64
CA THR A 399 -1.55 -8.27 -0.53
C THR A 399 -2.75 -8.70 -1.36
N ARG A 400 -2.93 -10.00 -1.60
CA ARG A 400 -4.11 -10.57 -2.28
C ARG A 400 -5.40 -10.20 -1.56
N LEU A 401 -5.43 -10.38 -0.25
CA LEU A 401 -6.59 -10.03 0.59
C LEU A 401 -6.89 -8.52 0.53
N ALA A 402 -5.85 -7.68 0.60
CA ALA A 402 -5.99 -6.23 0.52
C ALA A 402 -6.56 -5.78 -0.85
N LEU A 403 -6.06 -6.34 -1.95
CA LEU A 403 -6.59 -6.06 -3.29
C LEU A 403 -8.04 -6.52 -3.44
N ALA A 404 -8.38 -7.70 -2.95
CA ALA A 404 -9.75 -8.24 -3.00
C ALA A 404 -10.71 -7.39 -2.14
N TYR A 405 -10.29 -6.98 -0.94
CA TYR A 405 -11.08 -6.09 -0.09
C TYR A 405 -11.35 -4.74 -0.77
N ARG A 406 -10.28 -4.09 -1.26
CA ARG A 406 -10.38 -2.82 -1.97
C ARG A 406 -11.30 -2.92 -3.18
N GLU A 407 -11.19 -3.98 -3.96
CA GLU A 407 -12.04 -4.22 -5.12
C GLU A 407 -13.52 -4.39 -4.72
N ARG A 408 -13.78 -5.10 -3.63
CA ARG A 408 -15.15 -5.37 -3.16
C ARG A 408 -15.81 -4.14 -2.56
N PHE A 409 -15.11 -3.43 -1.65
CA PHE A 409 -15.70 -2.39 -0.81
C PHE A 409 -15.34 -0.98 -1.22
N ARG A 410 -14.36 -0.80 -2.10
CA ARG A 410 -13.90 0.53 -2.56
C ARG A 410 -13.46 1.44 -1.41
N LYS A 411 -12.88 0.85 -0.40
CA LYS A 411 -12.34 1.50 0.80
C LYS A 411 -10.85 1.28 0.91
N ASP A 412 -10.21 2.10 1.71
CA ASP A 412 -8.80 1.96 2.04
C ASP A 412 -8.56 0.70 2.88
N VAL A 413 -7.41 0.10 2.72
CA VAL A 413 -6.94 -1.07 3.47
C VAL A 413 -5.49 -0.89 3.85
N PHE A 414 -5.13 -1.32 5.04
CA PHE A 414 -3.79 -1.14 5.60
C PHE A 414 -3.10 -2.48 5.80
N ILE A 415 -1.86 -2.57 5.34
CA ILE A 415 -0.94 -3.67 5.66
C ILE A 415 0.14 -3.10 6.57
N ASN A 416 0.18 -3.56 7.81
CA ASN A 416 1.24 -3.25 8.77
C ASN A 416 2.32 -4.33 8.67
N LEU A 417 3.34 -4.08 7.85
CA LEU A 417 4.50 -4.95 7.67
C LEU A 417 5.49 -4.70 8.81
N VAL A 418 5.46 -5.54 9.83
CA VAL A 418 6.37 -5.44 10.98
C VAL A 418 7.71 -6.05 10.59
N CYS A 419 8.73 -5.21 10.58
CA CYS A 419 10.06 -5.53 10.12
C CYS A 419 11.10 -4.86 11.04
N PHE A 420 12.32 -4.73 10.60
CA PHE A 420 13.34 -3.97 11.32
C PHE A 420 14.18 -3.13 10.35
N ARG A 421 15.00 -2.27 10.87
CA ARG A 421 15.96 -1.47 10.11
C ARG A 421 17.37 -1.91 10.47
N ARG A 422 18.13 -2.45 9.51
CA ARG A 422 19.46 -3.01 9.76
C ARG A 422 20.47 -1.96 10.22
N TRP A 423 20.43 -0.75 9.65
CA TRP A 423 21.39 0.32 9.89
C TRP A 423 20.77 1.51 10.62
N GLY A 424 21.52 2.55 10.86
CA GLY A 424 21.01 3.83 11.34
C GLY A 424 19.93 4.43 10.44
N HIS A 425 19.42 5.60 10.77
CA HIS A 425 18.44 6.28 9.91
C HIS A 425 18.99 6.50 8.50
N ASN A 426 20.23 6.95 8.41
CA ASN A 426 21.08 6.73 7.22
C ASN A 426 22.23 5.77 7.60
N GLU A 427 22.81 5.12 6.61
CA GLU A 427 23.78 4.04 6.82
C GLU A 427 25.12 4.49 7.43
N LEU A 428 25.36 5.81 7.53
CA LEU A 428 26.55 6.38 8.14
C LEU A 428 26.40 6.60 9.65
N ASP A 429 25.15 6.57 10.15
CA ASP A 429 24.86 6.73 11.57
C ASP A 429 25.03 5.39 12.29
N ASP A 430 25.64 5.41 13.46
CA ASP A 430 25.69 4.25 14.34
C ASP A 430 24.47 4.23 15.27
N PRO A 431 23.54 3.30 15.07
CA PRO A 431 22.30 3.25 15.85
C PRO A 431 22.46 2.67 17.25
N THR A 432 23.61 2.05 17.55
CA THR A 432 23.89 1.44 18.87
C THR A 432 24.01 2.47 19.98
N PHE A 433 24.35 3.72 19.65
CA PHE A 433 24.39 4.83 20.62
C PHE A 433 23.00 5.21 21.17
N THR A 434 21.95 5.03 20.39
CA THR A 434 20.58 5.43 20.78
C THR A 434 19.70 4.26 21.14
N SER A 435 19.88 3.09 20.52
CA SER A 435 19.03 1.90 20.70
C SER A 435 19.88 0.63 20.83
N PRO A 436 20.75 0.51 21.86
CA PRO A 436 21.73 -0.57 21.98
C PRO A 436 21.05 -1.95 22.16
N VAL A 437 19.91 -2.02 22.83
CA VAL A 437 19.20 -3.30 23.07
C VAL A 437 18.61 -3.81 21.76
N MET A 438 17.91 -2.97 21.01
CA MET A 438 17.34 -3.33 19.73
C MET A 438 18.41 -3.76 18.72
N TYR A 439 19.48 -2.98 18.60
CA TYR A 439 20.52 -3.27 17.60
C TYR A 439 21.41 -4.45 17.96
N LYS A 440 21.47 -4.84 19.21
CA LYS A 440 22.07 -6.13 19.59
C LYS A 440 21.32 -7.31 18.96
N GLU A 441 19.98 -7.28 18.98
CA GLU A 441 19.16 -8.32 18.34
C GLU A 441 19.23 -8.22 16.80
N VAL A 442 19.23 -7.00 16.24
CA VAL A 442 19.38 -6.79 14.80
C VAL A 442 20.73 -7.30 14.27
N GLU A 443 21.83 -7.09 15.00
CA GLU A 443 23.16 -7.55 14.60
C GLU A 443 23.33 -9.07 14.70
N ALA A 444 22.65 -9.69 15.68
CA ALA A 444 22.74 -11.12 15.93
C ALA A 444 22.00 -12.00 14.90
N ARG A 445 21.13 -11.39 14.06
CA ARG A 445 20.28 -12.16 13.15
C ARG A 445 20.74 -12.12 11.70
N GLU A 446 20.44 -13.19 10.98
CA GLU A 446 20.58 -13.27 9.54
C GLU A 446 19.57 -12.33 8.83
N SER A 447 19.82 -12.05 7.55
CA SER A 447 18.92 -11.25 6.71
C SER A 447 17.64 -12.01 6.37
N VAL A 448 16.55 -11.28 6.13
CA VAL A 448 15.26 -11.88 5.74
C VAL A 448 15.38 -12.72 4.47
N PRO A 449 16.06 -12.26 3.38
CA PRO A 449 16.25 -13.09 2.19
C PRO A 449 17.01 -14.37 2.49
N ARG A 450 18.02 -14.33 3.39
CA ARG A 450 18.80 -15.52 3.74
C ARG A 450 17.94 -16.53 4.49
N LEU A 451 17.24 -16.12 5.53
CA LEU A 451 16.33 -16.98 6.29
C LEU A 451 15.27 -17.64 5.38
N PHE A 452 14.71 -16.88 4.47
CA PHE A 452 13.72 -17.39 3.52
C PHE A 452 14.30 -18.41 2.54
N LEU A 453 15.45 -18.11 1.94
CA LEU A 453 16.11 -19.01 0.98
C LEU A 453 16.65 -20.27 1.63
N ASP A 454 17.16 -20.20 2.88
CA ASP A 454 17.59 -21.38 3.63
C ASP A 454 16.44 -22.36 3.84
N ARG A 455 15.25 -21.83 4.20
CA ARG A 455 14.04 -22.65 4.30
C ARG A 455 13.68 -23.31 2.97
N LEU A 456 13.75 -22.57 1.83
CA LEU A 456 13.46 -23.14 0.52
C LEU A 456 14.49 -24.20 0.09
N VAL A 457 15.75 -24.11 0.56
CA VAL A 457 16.76 -25.13 0.36
C VAL A 457 16.44 -26.37 1.20
N GLU A 458 16.09 -26.21 2.48
CA GLU A 458 15.70 -27.29 3.38
C GLU A 458 14.45 -28.04 2.87
N GLU A 459 13.48 -27.33 2.31
CA GLU A 459 12.27 -27.88 1.68
C GLU A 459 12.55 -28.52 0.29
N GLY A 460 13.77 -28.39 -0.24
CA GLY A 460 14.17 -28.95 -1.53
C GLY A 460 13.60 -28.22 -2.76
N PHE A 461 13.17 -26.96 -2.59
CA PHE A 461 12.68 -26.15 -3.68
C PHE A 461 13.80 -25.53 -4.52
N THR A 462 14.96 -25.28 -3.92
CA THR A 462 16.18 -24.80 -4.58
C THR A 462 17.42 -25.44 -3.95
N THR A 463 18.62 -25.01 -4.36
CA THR A 463 19.90 -25.45 -3.79
C THR A 463 20.79 -24.26 -3.46
N GLU A 464 21.76 -24.45 -2.56
CA GLU A 464 22.77 -23.44 -2.22
C GLU A 464 23.58 -23.00 -3.45
N GLU A 465 23.87 -23.92 -4.35
CA GLU A 465 24.63 -23.64 -5.57
C GLU A 465 23.82 -22.73 -6.49
N ALA A 466 22.51 -22.98 -6.66
CA ALA A 466 21.63 -22.15 -7.48
C ALA A 466 21.50 -20.73 -6.89
N VAL A 467 21.37 -20.59 -5.57
CA VAL A 467 21.32 -19.29 -4.90
C VAL A 467 22.63 -18.52 -5.10
N LYS A 468 23.77 -19.17 -4.95
CA LYS A 468 25.10 -18.56 -5.19
C LYS A 468 25.31 -18.14 -6.65
N GLU A 469 24.86 -18.94 -7.60
CA GLU A 469 24.93 -18.63 -9.03
C GLU A 469 24.09 -17.38 -9.36
N GLN A 470 22.86 -17.29 -8.85
CA GLN A 470 22.00 -16.12 -9.02
C GLN A 470 22.64 -14.85 -8.45
N LEU A 471 23.20 -14.94 -7.25
CA LEU A 471 23.89 -13.83 -6.60
C LEU A 471 25.10 -13.34 -7.41
N GLN A 472 25.93 -14.28 -7.89
CA GLN A 472 27.09 -13.98 -8.73
C GLN A 472 26.65 -13.30 -10.03
N LYS A 473 25.68 -13.85 -10.72
CA LYS A 473 25.14 -13.31 -11.98
C LYS A 473 24.63 -11.88 -11.80
N HIS A 474 23.86 -11.63 -10.75
CA HIS A 474 23.36 -10.28 -10.47
C HIS A 474 24.49 -9.31 -10.12
N THR A 475 25.50 -9.75 -9.36
CA THR A 475 26.69 -8.92 -9.05
C THR A 475 27.48 -8.59 -10.33
N GLU A 476 27.63 -9.53 -11.24
CA GLU A 476 28.28 -9.31 -12.54
C GLU A 476 27.48 -8.31 -13.39
N GLN A 477 26.15 -8.40 -13.42
CA GLN A 477 25.28 -7.44 -14.11
C GLN A 477 25.50 -6.00 -13.55
N LEU A 478 25.47 -5.82 -12.22
CA LEU A 478 25.70 -4.52 -11.59
C LEU A 478 27.10 -3.97 -11.90
N ASN A 479 28.15 -4.81 -11.88
CA ASN A 479 29.50 -4.40 -12.26
C ASN A 479 29.59 -3.97 -13.73
N ASN A 480 28.86 -4.65 -14.62
CA ASN A 480 28.84 -4.29 -16.04
C ASN A 480 28.11 -2.96 -16.26
N GLU A 481 26.99 -2.72 -15.55
CA GLU A 481 26.33 -1.42 -15.58
C GLU A 481 27.24 -0.30 -15.03
N LEU A 482 27.99 -0.55 -13.95
CA LEU A 482 28.93 0.42 -13.38
C LEU A 482 30.06 0.78 -14.35
N LYS A 483 30.56 -0.17 -15.18
CA LYS A 483 31.58 0.07 -16.22
C LYS A 483 31.08 0.96 -17.35
N LYS A 484 29.78 0.96 -17.64
CA LYS A 484 29.17 1.76 -18.72
C LYS A 484 28.98 3.24 -18.38
N VAL A 485 29.18 3.66 -17.12
CA VAL A 485 28.84 4.99 -16.62
C VAL A 485 29.41 6.12 -17.49
N ASP A 486 30.69 6.03 -17.87
CA ASP A 486 31.35 7.09 -18.61
C ASP A 486 31.01 7.11 -20.11
N SER A 487 30.49 5.99 -20.66
CA SER A 487 30.04 5.88 -22.05
C SER A 487 28.53 6.09 -22.23
N THR A 488 27.77 6.12 -21.14
CA THR A 488 26.31 6.30 -21.19
C THR A 488 25.96 7.79 -21.26
N VAL A 489 25.06 8.14 -22.16
CA VAL A 489 24.50 9.50 -22.26
C VAL A 489 23.55 9.80 -21.11
N PRO A 490 23.33 11.08 -20.75
CA PRO A 490 22.31 11.48 -19.79
C PRO A 490 20.90 11.00 -20.20
N ILE A 491 19.98 10.96 -19.22
CA ILE A 491 18.59 10.61 -19.47
C ILE A 491 17.95 11.66 -20.39
N ASP A 492 17.34 11.22 -21.47
CA ASP A 492 16.53 12.09 -22.30
C ASP A 492 15.21 12.42 -21.59
N ILE A 493 15.01 13.72 -21.32
CA ILE A 493 13.76 14.25 -20.73
C ILE A 493 12.77 14.71 -21.80
N SER A 494 12.69 13.99 -22.91
CA SER A 494 11.65 14.28 -23.90
C SER A 494 10.26 14.20 -23.26
N HIS A 495 9.50 15.26 -23.36
CA HIS A 495 8.10 15.26 -22.93
C HIS A 495 7.31 14.30 -23.80
N ARG A 496 6.63 13.33 -23.17
CA ARG A 496 5.82 12.32 -23.85
C ARG A 496 4.35 12.43 -23.45
N GLY A 497 3.49 11.87 -24.27
CA GLY A 497 2.04 11.86 -24.03
C GLY A 497 1.46 13.26 -23.91
N ARG A 498 0.86 13.61 -22.79
CA ARG A 498 0.23 14.91 -22.56
C ARG A 498 1.18 16.11 -22.53
N TRP A 499 2.48 15.85 -22.28
CA TRP A 499 3.52 16.86 -22.24
C TRP A 499 4.21 17.03 -23.59
N GLU A 500 3.81 16.26 -24.61
CA GLU A 500 4.34 16.38 -25.96
C GLU A 500 4.05 17.78 -26.54
N GLY A 501 5.08 18.39 -27.11
CA GLY A 501 4.98 19.74 -27.66
C GLY A 501 5.22 20.87 -26.66
N PHE A 502 5.22 20.62 -25.35
CA PHE A 502 5.67 21.61 -24.37
C PHE A 502 7.17 21.84 -24.47
N LYS A 503 7.57 23.09 -24.40
CA LYS A 503 8.98 23.50 -24.45
C LYS A 503 9.30 24.29 -23.19
N GLN A 504 10.52 24.11 -22.70
CA GLN A 504 11.01 24.91 -21.61
C GLN A 504 11.12 26.39 -22.04
N ALA A 505 10.74 27.28 -21.13
CA ALA A 505 10.89 28.71 -21.37
C ALA A 505 12.36 29.09 -21.55
N PRO A 506 12.70 30.02 -22.46
CA PRO A 506 14.05 30.55 -22.56
C PRO A 506 14.50 31.18 -21.22
N LYS A 507 15.75 30.98 -20.83
CA LYS A 507 16.33 31.53 -19.58
C LYS A 507 16.21 33.05 -19.43
N ALA A 508 16.12 33.77 -20.54
CA ALA A 508 15.98 35.23 -20.54
C ALA A 508 14.59 35.71 -20.14
N ILE A 509 13.60 34.82 -20.06
CA ILE A 509 12.24 35.18 -19.67
C ILE A 509 12.07 34.99 -18.18
N GLU A 510 12.18 36.08 -17.41
CA GLU A 510 12.01 36.10 -15.96
C GLU A 510 10.58 36.49 -15.52
N SER A 511 9.83 37.12 -16.43
CA SER A 511 8.44 37.53 -16.18
C SER A 511 7.54 37.25 -17.37
N TRP A 512 6.31 36.89 -17.08
CA TRP A 512 5.28 36.57 -18.08
C TRP A 512 4.15 37.57 -17.95
N ASP A 513 3.59 37.94 -19.09
CA ASP A 513 2.30 38.66 -19.07
C ASP A 513 1.22 37.70 -18.57
N THR A 514 0.79 37.89 -17.33
CA THR A 514 -0.29 37.16 -16.69
C THR A 514 -1.59 37.95 -16.70
N GLY A 515 -1.64 39.09 -17.45
CA GLY A 515 -2.80 39.94 -17.59
C GLY A 515 -3.97 39.17 -18.22
N VAL A 516 -5.15 39.32 -17.66
CA VAL A 516 -6.40 38.78 -18.18
C VAL A 516 -7.33 39.94 -18.56
N ALA A 517 -7.98 39.86 -19.71
CA ALA A 517 -8.90 40.87 -20.14
C ALA A 517 -9.99 41.13 -19.07
N THR A 518 -10.21 42.40 -18.74
CA THR A 518 -11.15 42.83 -17.70
C THR A 518 -12.55 42.27 -17.90
N ASP A 519 -13.01 42.17 -19.13
CA ASP A 519 -14.36 41.67 -19.44
C ASP A 519 -14.46 40.15 -19.17
N LEU A 520 -13.38 39.39 -19.39
CA LEU A 520 -13.32 37.97 -19.03
C LEU A 520 -13.34 37.81 -17.50
N LEU A 521 -12.60 38.65 -16.76
CA LEU A 521 -12.61 38.62 -15.30
C LEU A 521 -14.00 38.94 -14.74
N ARG A 522 -14.67 39.96 -15.32
CA ARG A 522 -16.06 40.31 -14.97
C ARG A 522 -17.04 39.18 -15.27
N PHE A 523 -16.90 38.53 -16.41
CA PHE A 523 -17.72 37.39 -16.80
C PHE A 523 -17.55 36.23 -15.85
N ILE A 524 -16.31 35.84 -15.52
CA ILE A 524 -16.00 34.78 -14.57
C ILE A 524 -16.51 35.16 -13.19
N GLY A 525 -16.24 36.37 -12.70
CA GLY A 525 -16.69 36.85 -11.41
C GLY A 525 -18.22 36.86 -11.28
N ALA A 526 -18.92 37.32 -12.29
CA ALA A 526 -20.40 37.27 -12.32
C ALA A 526 -20.91 35.82 -12.33
N GLY A 527 -20.25 34.91 -13.10
CA GLY A 527 -20.61 33.50 -13.15
C GLY A 527 -20.38 32.76 -11.84
N SER A 528 -19.31 33.12 -11.12
CA SER A 528 -18.94 32.45 -9.85
C SER A 528 -19.92 32.74 -8.70
N VAL A 529 -20.63 33.84 -8.75
CA VAL A 529 -21.61 34.24 -7.71
C VAL A 529 -23.06 34.11 -8.16
N LYS A 530 -23.28 33.64 -9.40
CA LYS A 530 -24.64 33.44 -9.91
C LYS A 530 -25.29 32.25 -9.19
N VAL A 531 -26.37 32.52 -8.46
CA VAL A 531 -27.19 31.46 -7.87
C VAL A 531 -27.89 30.71 -9.02
N PRO A 532 -27.79 29.35 -9.06
CA PRO A 532 -28.55 28.56 -10.00
C PRO A 532 -30.04 28.85 -9.88
N GLU A 533 -30.75 28.99 -11.00
CA GLU A 533 -32.22 29.02 -10.99
C GLU A 533 -32.69 27.57 -10.71
N ASP A 534 -33.38 27.36 -9.60
CA ASP A 534 -34.00 26.08 -9.23
C ASP A 534 -35.10 25.62 -10.22
#